data_4774712278fe7de479e6e7ea1a0d1f5f
#
_entry.id   4774712278fe7de479e6e7ea1a0d1f5f
#
_cell.length_a   1.000
_cell.length_b   1.000
_cell.length_c   1.000
_cell.angle_alpha   90.00
_cell.angle_beta   90.00
_cell.angle_gamma   90.00
#
_symmetry.space_group_name_H-M   'P 1'
#
loop_
_entity.id
_entity.type
_entity.pdbx_description
1 polymer ?
#
loop_
_entity_poly.entity_id
_entity_poly.type
_entity_poly.pdbx_seq_one_letter_code
_entity_poly.pdbx_strand_id
1 'polypeptide(L)'
;TNVLIHDAARPNFTIKLLNKLINSLKKNKASIPVISSKDSIKYKVKNQLFNLNRKNSYLTQTPQAFKFKDVYDLSIKQKSKIQDEATLFIENNLKLNFIKGEILNNKITFKEDLINPKTYFGIGFDIHRLVKNKKLYLGGIKIPYHSGLKGHSDGDVILHAIIDALLGAMRKKDIGTFFPDNKNKFKNIRSPKMLKPIIEILNNNNFYINNLDINLICEQPKVSKYRAKIINSLSNLLNLDKDLINLKGKTVEKLGLIGNEKAIACETIISLTQYD
;
A
#
# COMPACT_ATOMS: atom_id res chain seq x y z
N THR A 1 -27.88 -14.67 30.57
CA THR A 1 -27.59 -14.81 29.13
C THR A 1 -27.13 -13.48 28.56
N ASN A 2 -26.15 -13.49 27.66
CA ASN A 2 -25.66 -12.34 26.92
C ASN A 2 -26.12 -12.45 25.46
N VAL A 3 -26.28 -11.33 24.79
CA VAL A 3 -26.56 -11.26 23.36
C VAL A 3 -25.58 -10.30 22.69
N LEU A 4 -25.18 -10.64 21.48
CA LEU A 4 -24.41 -9.80 20.59
C LEU A 4 -25.28 -9.50 19.37
N ILE A 5 -25.49 -8.23 19.08
CA ILE A 5 -26.28 -7.77 17.95
C ILE A 5 -25.32 -7.16 16.95
N HIS A 6 -25.36 -7.66 15.71
CA HIS A 6 -24.38 -7.31 14.72
C HIS A 6 -25.02 -6.95 13.37
N ASP A 7 -24.48 -5.90 12.78
CA ASP A 7 -24.83 -5.43 11.44
C ASP A 7 -24.10 -6.28 10.40
N ALA A 8 -24.82 -7.05 9.60
CA ALA A 8 -24.25 -7.89 8.55
C ALA A 8 -23.37 -7.12 7.55
N ALA A 9 -23.57 -5.80 7.45
CA ALA A 9 -22.76 -4.91 6.62
C ALA A 9 -21.36 -4.59 7.20
N ARG A 10 -20.94 -5.21 8.32
CA ARG A 10 -19.61 -5.04 8.94
C ARG A 10 -18.84 -6.36 9.01
N PRO A 11 -18.26 -6.85 7.90
CA PRO A 11 -17.61 -8.17 7.86
C PRO A 11 -16.26 -8.25 8.59
N ASN A 12 -15.64 -7.12 8.94
CA ASN A 12 -14.21 -7.04 9.32
C ASN A 12 -13.98 -6.86 10.83
N PHE A 13 -14.88 -7.32 11.70
CA PHE A 13 -14.62 -7.32 13.15
C PHE A 13 -13.70 -8.49 13.55
N THR A 14 -12.90 -8.28 14.60
CA THR A 14 -11.96 -9.30 15.09
C THR A 14 -12.50 -10.10 16.27
N ILE A 15 -11.99 -11.34 16.45
CA ILE A 15 -12.23 -12.15 17.68
C ILE A 15 -11.78 -11.40 18.93
N LYS A 16 -10.74 -10.58 18.83
CA LYS A 16 -10.24 -9.75 19.94
C LYS A 16 -11.29 -8.74 20.40
N LEU A 17 -12.02 -8.11 19.46
CA LEU A 17 -13.11 -7.21 19.77
C LEU A 17 -14.26 -7.96 20.45
N LEU A 18 -14.66 -9.11 19.93
CA LEU A 18 -15.70 -9.95 20.55
C LEU A 18 -15.35 -10.30 22.00
N ASN A 19 -14.15 -10.77 22.24
CA ASN A 19 -13.69 -11.14 23.58
C ASN A 19 -13.72 -9.95 24.56
N LYS A 20 -13.34 -8.74 24.10
CA LYS A 20 -13.45 -7.52 24.91
C LYS A 20 -14.90 -7.20 25.27
N LEU A 21 -15.82 -7.29 24.31
CA LEU A 21 -17.24 -7.04 24.51
C LEU A 21 -17.84 -8.04 25.52
N ILE A 22 -17.62 -9.34 25.33
CA ILE A 22 -18.13 -10.39 26.23
C ILE A 22 -17.57 -10.22 27.64
N ASN A 23 -16.26 -9.96 27.78
CA ASN A 23 -15.64 -9.76 29.07
C ASN A 23 -16.17 -8.52 29.79
N SER A 24 -16.47 -7.46 29.04
CA SER A 24 -17.04 -6.24 29.59
C SER A 24 -18.42 -6.46 30.22
N LEU A 25 -19.23 -7.37 29.68
CA LEU A 25 -20.55 -7.72 30.23
C LEU A 25 -20.49 -8.41 31.60
N LYS A 26 -19.32 -8.81 32.08
CA LYS A 26 -19.16 -9.28 33.46
C LYS A 26 -19.45 -8.19 34.48
N LYS A 27 -19.22 -6.91 34.12
CA LYS A 27 -19.37 -5.72 34.98
C LYS A 27 -20.40 -4.72 34.48
N ASN A 28 -20.85 -4.83 33.24
CA ASN A 28 -21.73 -3.86 32.59
C ASN A 28 -22.96 -4.55 31.99
N LYS A 29 -24.07 -3.83 31.86
CA LYS A 29 -25.31 -4.33 31.22
C LYS A 29 -25.23 -4.22 29.70
N ALA A 30 -24.52 -3.22 29.21
CA ALA A 30 -24.33 -2.92 27.79
C ALA A 30 -22.89 -2.49 27.51
N SER A 31 -22.32 -2.91 26.38
CA SER A 31 -21.00 -2.52 25.91
C SER A 31 -21.00 -2.40 24.41
N ILE A 32 -20.54 -1.27 23.90
CA ILE A 32 -20.52 -0.96 22.48
C ILE A 32 -19.13 -0.50 22.03
N PRO A 33 -18.68 -0.91 20.84
CA PRO A 33 -17.45 -0.41 20.29
C PRO A 33 -17.66 0.97 19.67
N VAL A 34 -16.74 1.88 19.94
CA VAL A 34 -16.78 3.25 19.43
C VAL A 34 -15.43 3.67 18.86
N ILE A 35 -15.44 4.49 17.82
CA ILE A 35 -14.28 5.20 17.30
C ILE A 35 -14.56 6.70 17.33
N SER A 36 -13.51 7.49 17.61
CA SER A 36 -13.60 8.95 17.51
C SER A 36 -13.63 9.38 16.05
N SER A 37 -14.45 10.38 15.72
CA SER A 37 -14.41 10.97 14.41
C SER A 37 -13.08 11.70 14.17
N LYS A 38 -12.45 11.46 13.02
CA LYS A 38 -11.28 12.22 12.55
C LYS A 38 -11.69 13.56 11.95
N ASP A 39 -12.88 13.60 11.34
CA ASP A 39 -13.39 14.76 10.64
C ASP A 39 -14.24 15.66 11.53
N SER A 40 -14.40 16.91 11.11
CA SER A 40 -15.32 17.85 11.74
C SER A 40 -16.75 17.49 11.37
N ILE A 41 -17.57 17.18 12.37
CA ILE A 41 -18.97 16.80 12.17
C ILE A 41 -19.85 18.06 12.25
N LYS A 42 -20.69 18.23 11.22
CA LYS A 42 -21.76 19.24 11.21
C LYS A 42 -23.10 18.51 11.27
N TYR A 43 -24.03 19.04 12.03
CA TYR A 43 -25.41 18.57 11.99
C TYR A 43 -26.34 19.69 11.60
N LYS A 44 -27.43 19.36 10.89
CA LYS A 44 -28.40 20.30 10.36
C LYS A 44 -29.72 20.17 11.12
N VAL A 45 -30.20 21.29 11.66
CA VAL A 45 -31.56 21.40 12.22
C VAL A 45 -32.30 22.42 11.38
N LYS A 46 -33.40 22.00 10.74
CA LYS A 46 -34.11 22.82 9.73
C LYS A 46 -33.11 23.32 8.67
N ASN A 47 -32.88 24.62 8.57
CA ASN A 47 -31.95 25.24 7.60
C ASN A 47 -30.65 25.75 8.22
N GLN A 48 -30.41 25.50 9.51
CA GLN A 48 -29.18 25.93 10.20
C GLN A 48 -28.21 24.79 10.39
N LEU A 49 -26.90 25.08 10.23
CA LEU A 49 -25.80 24.14 10.46
C LEU A 49 -25.16 24.42 11.82
N PHE A 50 -24.91 23.37 12.57
CA PHE A 50 -24.27 23.42 13.88
C PHE A 50 -23.02 22.56 13.90
N ASN A 51 -22.06 22.93 14.73
CA ASN A 51 -20.86 22.16 14.96
C ASN A 51 -21.08 21.14 16.07
N LEU A 52 -20.72 19.88 15.86
CA LEU A 52 -20.54 18.90 16.92
C LEU A 52 -19.10 18.96 17.47
N ASN A 53 -18.98 18.94 18.79
CA ASN A 53 -17.65 18.86 19.40
C ASN A 53 -17.05 17.47 19.14
N ARG A 54 -16.04 17.42 18.26
CA ARG A 54 -15.36 16.20 17.85
C ARG A 54 -14.83 15.37 19.03
N LYS A 55 -14.37 16.01 20.10
CA LYS A 55 -13.84 15.31 21.29
C LYS A 55 -14.89 14.48 22.02
N ASN A 56 -16.16 14.87 21.92
CA ASN A 56 -17.28 14.23 22.60
C ASN A 56 -18.19 13.47 21.60
N SER A 57 -17.79 13.34 20.34
CA SER A 57 -18.57 12.66 19.31
C SER A 57 -17.93 11.32 18.97
N TYR A 58 -18.76 10.27 19.01
CA TYR A 58 -18.32 8.91 18.76
C TYR A 58 -19.13 8.30 17.61
N LEU A 59 -18.45 7.58 16.74
CA LEU A 59 -19.07 6.72 15.74
C LEU A 59 -19.21 5.33 16.36
N THR A 60 -20.44 4.87 16.51
CA THR A 60 -20.74 3.54 17.06
C THR A 60 -20.54 2.45 16.02
N GLN A 61 -20.06 1.32 16.46
CA GLN A 61 -19.88 0.14 15.61
C GLN A 61 -20.67 -1.04 16.20
N THR A 62 -20.83 -2.09 15.42
CA THR A 62 -21.28 -3.39 15.87
C THR A 62 -20.16 -4.43 15.67
N PRO A 63 -20.14 -5.57 16.42
CA PRO A 63 -21.19 -6.07 17.35
C PRO A 63 -21.36 -5.22 18.58
N GLN A 64 -22.61 -5.02 19.01
CA GLN A 64 -22.96 -4.44 20.30
C GLN A 64 -23.35 -5.57 21.27
N ALA A 65 -22.89 -5.49 22.50
CA ALA A 65 -23.07 -6.54 23.50
C ALA A 65 -23.97 -6.10 24.65
N PHE A 66 -24.94 -6.92 25.00
CA PHE A 66 -25.93 -6.63 26.02
C PHE A 66 -26.22 -7.82 26.94
N LYS A 67 -26.66 -7.54 28.16
CA LYS A 67 -27.43 -8.53 28.94
C LYS A 67 -28.77 -8.72 28.25
N PHE A 68 -29.09 -9.95 27.89
CA PHE A 68 -30.29 -10.27 27.09
C PHE A 68 -31.57 -9.69 27.71
N LYS A 69 -31.79 -9.92 29.02
CA LYS A 69 -32.98 -9.45 29.70
C LYS A 69 -33.12 -7.93 29.62
N ASP A 70 -32.03 -7.20 29.87
CA ASP A 70 -32.06 -5.73 29.88
C ASP A 70 -32.43 -5.17 28.48
N VAL A 71 -31.81 -5.63 27.41
CA VAL A 71 -32.11 -5.14 26.05
C VAL A 71 -33.48 -5.59 25.57
N TYR A 72 -33.91 -6.81 25.91
CA TYR A 72 -35.23 -7.31 25.58
C TYR A 72 -36.34 -6.52 26.23
N ASP A 73 -36.26 -6.30 27.57
CA ASP A 73 -37.26 -5.52 28.32
C ASP A 73 -37.37 -4.07 27.82
N LEU A 74 -36.29 -3.50 27.34
CA LEU A 74 -36.30 -2.17 26.72
C LEU A 74 -36.92 -2.21 25.31
N SER A 75 -36.59 -3.21 24.52
CA SER A 75 -37.06 -3.32 23.13
C SER A 75 -38.57 -3.49 23.03
N ILE A 76 -39.22 -4.28 23.92
CA ILE A 76 -40.67 -4.46 23.93
C ILE A 76 -41.44 -3.22 24.36
N LYS A 77 -40.80 -2.32 25.12
CA LYS A 77 -41.41 -1.03 25.55
C LYS A 77 -41.24 0.07 24.50
N GLN A 78 -40.35 -0.14 23.53
CA GLN A 78 -40.04 0.87 22.53
C GLN A 78 -41.14 1.00 21.49
N LYS A 79 -41.66 2.25 21.33
CA LYS A 79 -42.73 2.54 20.38
C LYS A 79 -42.23 3.23 19.10
N SER A 80 -41.05 3.83 19.14
CA SER A 80 -40.47 4.53 17.99
C SER A 80 -39.37 3.70 17.32
N LYS A 81 -39.10 4.02 16.07
CA LYS A 81 -37.97 3.41 15.32
C LYS A 81 -36.64 3.90 15.92
N ILE A 82 -35.78 2.96 16.29
CA ILE A 82 -34.43 3.23 16.81
C ILE A 82 -33.39 3.07 15.68
N GLN A 83 -32.24 3.70 15.87
CA GLN A 83 -31.11 3.59 14.93
C GLN A 83 -30.25 2.34 15.21
N ASP A 84 -30.03 2.06 16.50
CA ASP A 84 -29.34 0.89 17.01
C ASP A 84 -29.81 0.58 18.43
N GLU A 85 -29.44 -0.59 18.98
CA GLU A 85 -29.87 -1.02 20.31
C GLU A 85 -29.25 -0.19 21.43
N ALA A 86 -28.10 0.44 21.20
CA ALA A 86 -27.51 1.39 22.15
C ALA A 86 -28.45 2.58 22.43
N THR A 87 -29.26 2.98 21.44
CA THR A 87 -30.26 4.04 21.56
C THR A 87 -31.27 3.73 22.69
N LEU A 88 -31.66 2.47 22.86
CA LEU A 88 -32.56 2.05 23.94
C LEU A 88 -32.02 2.40 25.33
N PHE A 89 -30.72 2.20 25.52
CA PHE A 89 -30.05 2.51 26.80
C PHE A 89 -29.92 4.02 27.02
N ILE A 90 -29.61 4.76 25.94
CA ILE A 90 -29.46 6.22 26.01
C ILE A 90 -30.80 6.89 26.36
N GLU A 91 -31.87 6.53 25.64
CA GLU A 91 -33.22 7.11 25.84
C GLU A 91 -33.79 6.79 27.25
N ASN A 92 -33.36 5.69 27.86
CA ASN A 92 -33.76 5.33 29.24
C ASN A 92 -32.74 5.73 30.30
N ASN A 93 -31.77 6.61 29.97
CA ASN A 93 -30.71 7.09 30.87
C ASN A 93 -29.91 5.97 31.55
N LEU A 94 -29.73 4.85 30.86
CA LEU A 94 -28.96 3.70 31.34
C LEU A 94 -27.50 3.77 30.88
N LYS A 95 -26.60 3.27 31.74
CA LYS A 95 -25.17 3.32 31.48
C LYS A 95 -24.77 2.43 30.33
N LEU A 96 -24.10 3.01 29.32
CA LEU A 96 -23.38 2.31 28.24
C LEU A 96 -21.89 2.31 28.56
N ASN A 97 -21.25 1.16 28.40
CA ASN A 97 -19.81 1.06 28.47
C ASN A 97 -19.20 1.12 27.05
N PHE A 98 -18.30 2.08 26.86
CA PHE A 98 -17.60 2.26 25.58
C PHE A 98 -16.33 1.43 25.55
N ILE A 99 -16.14 0.68 24.47
CA ILE A 99 -14.93 -0.08 24.15
C ILE A 99 -14.31 0.54 22.92
N LYS A 100 -12.98 0.65 22.90
CA LYS A 100 -12.27 1.11 21.70
C LYS A 100 -12.57 0.15 20.53
N GLY A 101 -13.23 0.67 19.51
CA GLY A 101 -13.54 -0.01 18.25
C GLY A 101 -12.33 -0.20 17.34
N GLU A 102 -12.58 -0.72 16.16
CA GLU A 102 -11.55 -1.07 15.16
C GLU A 102 -11.80 -0.28 13.87
N ILE A 103 -10.75 0.37 13.34
CA ILE A 103 -10.85 1.20 12.13
C ILE A 103 -11.29 0.35 10.91
N LEU A 104 -10.79 -0.89 10.83
CA LEU A 104 -11.14 -1.81 9.74
C LEU A 104 -12.54 -2.40 9.85
N ASN A 105 -13.21 -2.25 11.01
CA ASN A 105 -14.61 -2.66 11.19
C ASN A 105 -15.57 -1.55 10.69
N ASN A 106 -15.33 -1.07 9.48
CA ASN A 106 -16.21 -0.11 8.81
C ASN A 106 -17.49 -0.77 8.32
N LYS A 107 -18.54 0.02 8.17
CA LYS A 107 -19.81 -0.42 7.57
C LYS A 107 -19.72 -0.29 6.06
N ILE A 108 -20.02 -1.35 5.35
CA ILE A 108 -20.19 -1.35 3.90
C ILE A 108 -21.60 -0.86 3.61
N THR A 109 -21.73 0.36 3.19
CA THR A 109 -23.02 1.03 2.90
C THR A 109 -23.19 1.32 1.41
N PHE A 110 -22.09 1.68 0.77
CA PHE A 110 -22.02 2.02 -0.65
C PHE A 110 -21.11 1.05 -1.39
N LYS A 111 -21.24 1.01 -2.72
CA LYS A 111 -20.38 0.18 -3.57
C LYS A 111 -18.90 0.52 -3.40
N GLU A 112 -18.62 1.78 -3.17
CA GLU A 112 -17.27 2.32 -2.94
C GLU A 112 -16.61 1.79 -1.66
N ASP A 113 -17.41 1.38 -0.65
CA ASP A 113 -16.89 0.75 0.58
C ASP A 113 -16.36 -0.67 0.33
N LEU A 114 -16.69 -1.27 -0.83
CA LEU A 114 -16.21 -2.58 -1.27
C LEU A 114 -14.87 -2.50 -2.02
N ILE A 115 -14.23 -1.33 -2.06
CA ILE A 115 -12.94 -1.17 -2.75
C ILE A 115 -11.91 -2.05 -2.06
N ASN A 116 -11.70 -3.24 -2.61
CA ASN A 116 -10.55 -4.08 -2.33
C ASN A 116 -9.45 -3.70 -3.33
N PRO A 117 -8.45 -2.93 -2.92
CA PRO A 117 -7.34 -2.62 -3.81
C PRO A 117 -6.69 -3.92 -4.26
N LYS A 118 -6.62 -4.12 -5.58
CA LYS A 118 -5.97 -5.30 -6.15
C LYS A 118 -4.47 -5.09 -6.12
N THR A 119 -3.74 -6.06 -5.58
CA THR A 119 -2.28 -6.05 -5.58
C THR A 119 -1.75 -6.90 -6.73
N TYR A 120 -0.81 -6.35 -7.48
CA TYR A 120 -0.13 -6.99 -8.60
C TYR A 120 1.37 -7.02 -8.32
N PHE A 121 2.01 -8.08 -8.78
CA PHE A 121 3.46 -8.24 -8.68
C PHE A 121 4.06 -8.32 -10.06
N GLY A 122 5.21 -7.71 -10.22
CA GLY A 122 6.01 -7.82 -11.43
C GLY A 122 7.45 -8.14 -11.10
N ILE A 123 8.06 -8.95 -11.95
CA ILE A 123 9.49 -9.26 -11.91
C ILE A 123 10.14 -8.68 -13.16
N GLY A 124 11.34 -8.15 -13.01
CA GLY A 124 12.17 -7.68 -14.11
C GLY A 124 13.58 -8.17 -13.94
N PHE A 125 14.21 -8.53 -15.06
CA PHE A 125 15.60 -8.96 -15.09
C PHE A 125 16.29 -8.34 -16.29
N ASP A 126 17.52 -7.84 -16.06
CA ASP A 126 18.36 -7.36 -17.16
C ASP A 126 19.84 -7.67 -16.89
N ILE A 127 20.61 -7.92 -17.95
CA ILE A 127 22.03 -8.19 -17.89
C ILE A 127 22.76 -7.54 -19.06
N HIS A 128 23.80 -6.79 -18.76
CA HIS A 128 24.63 -6.14 -19.78
C HIS A 128 26.11 -6.44 -19.61
N ARG A 129 26.82 -6.53 -20.74
CA ARG A 129 28.28 -6.72 -20.76
C ARG A 129 28.99 -5.44 -20.34
N LEU A 130 30.02 -5.58 -19.49
CA LEU A 130 30.97 -4.51 -19.17
C LEU A 130 31.98 -4.34 -20.31
N VAL A 131 32.20 -3.09 -20.71
CA VAL A 131 33.18 -2.69 -21.73
C VAL A 131 34.01 -1.51 -21.24
N LYS A 132 35.30 -1.51 -21.52
CA LYS A 132 36.22 -0.43 -21.16
C LYS A 132 35.84 0.89 -21.83
N ASN A 133 36.24 2.00 -21.23
CA ASN A 133 36.05 3.35 -21.77
C ASN A 133 34.62 3.80 -22.00
N LYS A 134 33.63 3.13 -21.37
CA LYS A 134 32.23 3.55 -21.31
C LYS A 134 31.87 4.02 -19.90
N LYS A 135 30.99 5.02 -19.81
CA LYS A 135 30.48 5.48 -18.50
C LYS A 135 29.52 4.43 -17.94
N LEU A 136 29.64 4.14 -16.65
CA LEU A 136 28.73 3.26 -15.93
C LEU A 136 27.57 4.09 -15.34
N TYR A 137 26.33 3.67 -15.63
CA TYR A 137 25.13 4.21 -15.02
C TYR A 137 24.38 3.10 -14.29
N LEU A 138 23.96 3.37 -13.04
CA LEU A 138 23.20 2.45 -12.20
C LEU A 138 22.15 3.25 -11.43
N GLY A 139 20.86 2.93 -11.63
CA GLY A 139 19.75 3.63 -10.98
C GLY A 139 19.67 5.12 -11.35
N GLY A 140 20.01 5.47 -12.60
CA GLY A 140 19.96 6.82 -13.14
C GLY A 140 21.18 7.69 -12.86
N ILE A 141 22.12 7.26 -11.99
CA ILE A 141 23.32 8.03 -11.64
C ILE A 141 24.59 7.45 -12.27
N LYS A 142 25.54 8.34 -12.52
CA LYS A 142 26.88 7.94 -12.99
C LYS A 142 27.69 7.38 -11.81
N ILE A 143 28.25 6.19 -12.00
CA ILE A 143 29.13 5.52 -11.04
C ILE A 143 30.58 5.68 -11.52
N PRO A 144 31.51 6.15 -10.67
CA PRO A 144 32.94 6.17 -10.97
C PRO A 144 33.46 4.74 -11.08
N TYR A 145 33.69 4.29 -12.32
CA TYR A 145 34.25 2.98 -12.63
C TYR A 145 34.92 3.00 -14.01
N HIS A 146 35.96 2.18 -14.20
CA HIS A 146 36.76 2.16 -15.44
C HIS A 146 36.06 1.57 -16.66
N SER A 147 34.92 0.92 -16.45
CA SER A 147 34.12 0.26 -17.49
C SER A 147 32.66 0.65 -17.34
N GLY A 148 31.88 0.57 -18.41
CA GLY A 148 30.44 0.79 -18.39
C GLY A 148 29.70 -0.30 -19.14
N LEU A 149 28.36 -0.29 -19.06
CA LEU A 149 27.53 -1.33 -19.65
C LEU A 149 27.25 -1.08 -21.12
N LYS A 150 27.39 -2.12 -21.96
CA LYS A 150 27.08 -2.06 -23.38
C LYS A 150 25.59 -2.28 -23.58
N GLY A 151 24.92 -1.34 -24.22
CA GLY A 151 23.51 -1.41 -24.60
C GLY A 151 23.19 -0.39 -25.68
N HIS A 152 22.00 -0.43 -26.25
CA HIS A 152 21.47 0.58 -27.19
C HIS A 152 21.18 1.90 -26.49
N SER A 153 20.84 1.84 -25.19
CA SER A 153 20.70 2.96 -24.28
C SER A 153 22.00 3.24 -23.52
N ASP A 154 21.91 3.86 -22.34
CA ASP A 154 23.04 4.00 -21.40
C ASP A 154 23.39 2.68 -20.68
N GLY A 155 22.57 1.62 -20.84
CA GLY A 155 22.79 0.28 -20.29
C GLY A 155 22.54 0.19 -18.77
N ASP A 156 21.71 1.04 -18.20
CA ASP A 156 21.37 1.01 -16.77
C ASP A 156 20.47 -0.19 -16.43
N VAL A 157 21.12 -1.30 -16.05
CA VAL A 157 20.42 -2.57 -15.73
C VAL A 157 19.39 -2.44 -14.61
N ILE A 158 19.60 -1.49 -13.68
CA ILE A 158 18.63 -1.27 -12.59
C ILE A 158 17.35 -0.68 -13.15
N LEU A 159 17.44 0.39 -13.94
CA LEU A 159 16.27 1.03 -14.52
C LEU A 159 15.56 0.15 -15.55
N HIS A 160 16.32 -0.64 -16.32
CA HIS A 160 15.70 -1.59 -17.28
C HIS A 160 14.92 -2.68 -16.55
N ALA A 161 15.49 -3.30 -15.50
CA ALA A 161 14.80 -4.29 -14.70
C ALA A 161 13.56 -3.70 -13.98
N ILE A 162 13.64 -2.45 -13.50
CA ILE A 162 12.49 -1.75 -12.92
C ILE A 162 11.39 -1.51 -13.95
N ILE A 163 11.74 -1.07 -15.16
CA ILE A 163 10.77 -0.86 -16.25
C ILE A 163 10.05 -2.17 -16.58
N ASP A 164 10.76 -3.27 -16.73
CA ASP A 164 10.16 -4.57 -17.00
C ASP A 164 9.28 -5.05 -15.84
N ALA A 165 9.71 -4.88 -14.60
CA ALA A 165 8.90 -5.21 -13.44
C ALA A 165 7.59 -4.40 -13.39
N LEU A 166 7.64 -3.08 -13.67
CA LEU A 166 6.47 -2.22 -13.76
C LEU A 166 5.52 -2.67 -14.86
N LEU A 167 6.04 -2.92 -16.05
CA LEU A 167 5.28 -3.40 -17.21
C LEU A 167 4.61 -4.75 -16.92
N GLY A 168 5.36 -5.68 -16.30
CA GLY A 168 4.84 -6.99 -15.92
C GLY A 168 3.69 -6.89 -14.90
N ALA A 169 3.86 -6.10 -13.84
CA ALA A 169 2.82 -5.87 -12.83
C ALA A 169 1.56 -5.23 -13.43
N MET A 170 1.71 -4.33 -14.40
CA MET A 170 0.60 -3.71 -15.14
C MET A 170 0.04 -4.61 -16.26
N ARG A 171 0.53 -5.83 -16.41
CA ARG A 171 0.12 -6.78 -17.47
C ARG A 171 0.36 -6.21 -18.88
N LYS A 172 1.43 -5.44 -19.04
CA LYS A 172 1.91 -4.92 -20.33
C LYS A 172 3.00 -5.83 -20.89
N LYS A 173 3.39 -5.57 -22.15
CA LYS A 173 4.54 -6.23 -22.78
C LYS A 173 5.86 -5.69 -22.21
N ASP A 174 6.97 -6.23 -22.65
CA ASP A 174 8.33 -5.95 -22.19
C ASP A 174 8.89 -4.59 -22.67
N ILE A 175 10.04 -4.21 -22.10
CA ILE A 175 10.78 -3.00 -22.45
C ILE A 175 11.15 -2.94 -23.94
N GLY A 176 11.48 -4.06 -24.57
CA GLY A 176 11.82 -4.12 -26.00
C GLY A 176 10.66 -3.77 -26.92
N THR A 177 9.43 -4.07 -26.50
CA THR A 177 8.21 -3.65 -27.23
C THR A 177 7.99 -2.14 -27.17
N PHE A 178 8.25 -1.51 -26.02
CA PHE A 178 8.10 -0.05 -25.84
C PHE A 178 9.25 0.75 -26.45
N PHE A 179 10.46 0.21 -26.39
CA PHE A 179 11.69 0.85 -26.85
C PHE A 179 12.50 -0.05 -27.78
N PRO A 180 11.98 -0.37 -28.96
CA PRO A 180 12.63 -1.31 -29.86
C PRO A 180 13.97 -0.77 -30.38
N ASP A 181 14.98 -1.63 -30.35
CA ASP A 181 16.38 -1.33 -30.71
C ASP A 181 16.56 -0.87 -32.14
N ASN A 182 15.67 -1.28 -33.07
CA ASN A 182 15.70 -0.90 -34.46
C ASN A 182 15.25 0.54 -34.77
N LYS A 183 14.77 1.29 -33.75
CA LYS A 183 14.33 2.68 -33.93
C LYS A 183 15.42 3.65 -33.50
N ASN A 184 15.96 4.42 -34.43
CA ASN A 184 17.03 5.39 -34.17
C ASN A 184 16.72 6.43 -33.07
N LYS A 185 15.45 6.76 -32.83
CA LYS A 185 15.04 7.69 -31.77
C LYS A 185 15.40 7.24 -30.35
N PHE A 186 15.64 5.95 -30.16
CA PHE A 186 15.99 5.36 -28.86
C PHE A 186 17.50 5.09 -28.72
N LYS A 187 18.28 5.31 -29.76
CA LYS A 187 19.73 5.14 -29.74
C LYS A 187 20.37 6.11 -28.74
N ASN A 188 21.19 5.59 -27.82
CA ASN A 188 21.85 6.34 -26.74
C ASN A 188 20.90 7.10 -25.80
N ILE A 189 19.63 6.72 -25.74
CA ILE A 189 18.67 7.31 -24.77
C ILE A 189 19.12 7.00 -23.33
N ARG A 190 18.93 7.97 -22.44
CA ARG A 190 19.16 7.75 -21.01
C ARG A 190 17.96 7.01 -20.41
N SER A 191 18.22 5.96 -19.61
CA SER A 191 17.18 5.12 -19.01
C SER A 191 16.16 5.89 -18.13
N PRO A 192 16.49 6.99 -17.44
CA PRO A 192 15.46 7.83 -16.81
C PRO A 192 14.43 8.42 -17.79
N LYS A 193 14.82 8.68 -19.06
CA LYS A 193 13.88 9.13 -20.09
C LYS A 193 12.98 7.99 -20.58
N MET A 194 13.44 6.74 -20.50
CA MET A 194 12.62 5.56 -20.79
C MET A 194 11.62 5.28 -19.67
N LEU A 195 12.03 5.48 -18.42
CA LEU A 195 11.17 5.27 -17.25
C LEU A 195 9.98 6.24 -17.21
N LYS A 196 10.18 7.51 -17.59
CA LYS A 196 9.16 8.55 -17.50
C LYS A 196 7.81 8.17 -18.13
N PRO A 197 7.71 7.75 -19.41
CA PRO A 197 6.43 7.35 -20.00
C PRO A 197 5.80 6.12 -19.32
N ILE A 198 6.60 5.24 -18.70
CA ILE A 198 6.07 4.09 -17.97
C ILE A 198 5.41 4.54 -16.66
N ILE A 199 5.98 5.52 -15.96
CA ILE A 199 5.35 6.14 -14.78
C ILE A 199 4.06 6.89 -15.19
N GLU A 200 4.02 7.55 -16.34
CA GLU A 200 2.79 8.17 -16.85
C GLU A 200 1.70 7.12 -17.10
N ILE A 201 2.04 5.97 -17.70
CA ILE A 201 1.09 4.86 -17.89
C ILE A 201 0.60 4.31 -16.54
N LEU A 202 1.50 4.14 -15.58
CA LEU A 202 1.17 3.68 -14.22
C LEU A 202 0.13 4.59 -13.57
N ASN A 203 0.40 5.90 -13.55
CA ASN A 203 -0.49 6.90 -12.93
C ASN A 203 -1.85 6.98 -13.63
N ASN A 204 -1.87 6.96 -14.98
CA ASN A 204 -3.11 7.05 -15.77
C ASN A 204 -4.02 5.81 -15.61
N ASN A 205 -3.49 4.70 -15.09
CA ASN A 205 -4.25 3.49 -14.80
C ASN A 205 -4.49 3.28 -13.30
N ASN A 206 -4.34 4.32 -12.47
CA ASN A 206 -4.54 4.30 -11.02
C ASN A 206 -3.73 3.22 -10.29
N PHE A 207 -2.53 2.94 -10.76
CA PHE A 207 -1.58 2.09 -10.06
C PHE A 207 -0.68 2.91 -9.13
N TYR A 208 -0.37 2.34 -7.98
CA TYR A 208 0.53 2.90 -6.97
C TYR A 208 1.59 1.87 -6.61
N ILE A 209 2.84 2.32 -6.50
CA ILE A 209 3.94 1.44 -6.10
C ILE A 209 3.89 1.25 -4.58
N ASN A 210 3.79 -0.02 -4.11
CA ASN A 210 3.83 -0.33 -2.70
C ASN A 210 5.27 -0.47 -2.19
N ASN A 211 6.08 -1.26 -2.91
CA ASN A 211 7.49 -1.45 -2.59
C ASN A 211 8.27 -1.97 -3.79
N LEU A 212 9.59 -1.86 -3.69
CA LEU A 212 10.55 -2.25 -4.71
C LEU A 212 11.73 -2.96 -4.04
N ASP A 213 12.01 -4.19 -4.44
CA ASP A 213 13.17 -4.96 -3.98
C ASP A 213 14.09 -5.30 -5.15
N ILE A 214 15.36 -4.91 -5.05
CA ILE A 214 16.34 -4.95 -6.12
C ILE A 214 17.54 -5.78 -5.69
N ASN A 215 17.92 -6.76 -6.51
CA ASN A 215 19.18 -7.46 -6.46
C ASN A 215 20.10 -6.94 -7.57
N LEU A 216 21.11 -6.14 -7.25
CA LEU A 216 22.17 -5.80 -8.18
C LEU A 216 23.29 -6.82 -8.06
N ILE A 217 23.54 -7.58 -9.13
CA ILE A 217 24.41 -8.74 -9.16
C ILE A 217 25.70 -8.37 -9.90
N CYS A 218 26.77 -8.18 -9.15
CA CYS A 218 28.09 -7.82 -9.69
C CYS A 218 29.22 -8.09 -8.66
N GLU A 219 30.42 -8.35 -9.13
CA GLU A 219 31.62 -8.40 -8.28
C GLU A 219 32.12 -6.99 -7.95
N GLN A 220 32.15 -6.12 -8.96
CA GLN A 220 32.53 -4.73 -8.86
C GLN A 220 31.61 -3.87 -9.77
N PRO A 221 31.41 -2.59 -9.40
CA PRO A 221 31.84 -1.90 -8.18
C PRO A 221 31.06 -2.37 -6.94
N LYS A 222 31.64 -2.19 -5.75
CA LYS A 222 30.96 -2.57 -4.49
C LYS A 222 29.71 -1.70 -4.29
N VAL A 223 28.54 -2.33 -4.32
CA VAL A 223 27.21 -1.68 -4.25
C VAL A 223 27.04 -0.85 -2.98
N SER A 224 27.59 -1.31 -1.85
CA SER A 224 27.51 -0.62 -0.56
C SER A 224 27.96 0.84 -0.59
N LYS A 225 28.99 1.15 -1.40
CA LYS A 225 29.52 2.51 -1.55
C LYS A 225 28.53 3.48 -2.23
N TYR A 226 27.63 2.97 -3.04
CA TYR A 226 26.71 3.76 -3.87
C TYR A 226 25.25 3.58 -3.50
N ARG A 227 24.94 2.63 -2.59
CA ARG A 227 23.57 2.25 -2.21
C ARG A 227 22.70 3.46 -1.89
N ALA A 228 23.12 4.32 -0.97
CA ALA A 228 22.32 5.48 -0.57
C ALA A 228 22.08 6.45 -1.73
N LYS A 229 23.08 6.67 -2.60
CA LYS A 229 22.95 7.54 -3.76
C LYS A 229 21.98 6.96 -4.81
N ILE A 230 22.05 5.64 -5.04
CA ILE A 230 21.14 4.94 -5.96
C ILE A 230 19.71 4.99 -5.43
N ILE A 231 19.48 4.66 -4.13
CA ILE A 231 18.16 4.73 -3.51
C ILE A 231 17.59 6.15 -3.59
N ASN A 232 18.38 7.19 -3.31
CA ASN A 232 17.95 8.58 -3.45
C ASN A 232 17.52 8.92 -4.87
N SER A 233 18.27 8.45 -5.88
CA SER A 233 17.93 8.66 -7.29
C SER A 233 16.62 7.96 -7.66
N LEU A 234 16.48 6.69 -7.28
CA LEU A 234 15.27 5.90 -7.53
C LEU A 234 14.05 6.49 -6.84
N SER A 235 14.18 6.94 -5.59
CA SER A 235 13.12 7.63 -4.85
C SER A 235 12.60 8.85 -5.61
N ASN A 236 13.50 9.68 -6.14
CA ASN A 236 13.13 10.86 -6.94
C ASN A 236 12.51 10.48 -8.30
N LEU A 237 13.06 9.47 -8.98
CA LEU A 237 12.58 9.05 -10.30
C LEU A 237 11.22 8.39 -10.25
N LEU A 238 10.94 7.64 -9.18
CA LEU A 238 9.70 6.90 -8.98
C LEU A 238 8.67 7.67 -8.15
N ASN A 239 9.06 8.82 -7.57
CA ASN A 239 8.28 9.55 -6.57
C ASN A 239 7.82 8.62 -5.43
N LEU A 240 8.75 7.85 -4.87
CA LEU A 240 8.52 6.81 -3.87
C LEU A 240 9.39 7.03 -2.65
N ASP A 241 8.86 6.81 -1.45
CA ASP A 241 9.62 6.90 -0.21
C ASP A 241 10.79 5.91 -0.21
N LYS A 242 11.94 6.35 0.31
CA LYS A 242 13.18 5.55 0.36
C LYS A 242 13.02 4.25 1.13
N ASP A 243 12.19 4.27 2.17
CA ASP A 243 11.91 3.10 3.02
C ASP A 243 11.14 1.99 2.29
N LEU A 244 10.54 2.32 1.14
CA LEU A 244 9.85 1.37 0.25
C LEU A 244 10.77 0.82 -0.84
N ILE A 245 12.06 1.24 -0.88
CA ILE A 245 13.05 0.80 -1.86
C ILE A 245 14.16 0.04 -1.14
N ASN A 246 14.28 -1.25 -1.43
CA ASN A 246 15.41 -2.04 -0.98
C ASN A 246 16.36 -2.32 -2.14
N LEU A 247 17.67 -2.13 -1.90
CA LEU A 247 18.73 -2.44 -2.86
C LEU A 247 19.76 -3.34 -2.20
N LYS A 248 19.94 -4.55 -2.72
CA LYS A 248 20.91 -5.55 -2.27
C LYS A 248 21.99 -5.70 -3.33
N GLY A 249 23.24 -5.70 -2.92
CA GLY A 249 24.37 -6.14 -3.76
C GLY A 249 24.62 -7.62 -3.57
N LYS A 250 24.75 -8.37 -4.67
CA LYS A 250 25.05 -9.81 -4.68
C LYS A 250 26.30 -10.07 -5.49
N THR A 251 27.22 -10.88 -4.94
CA THR A 251 28.30 -11.50 -5.69
C THR A 251 27.84 -12.86 -6.20
N VAL A 252 28.55 -13.40 -7.17
CA VAL A 252 28.33 -14.76 -7.71
C VAL A 252 29.51 -15.68 -7.42
N GLU A 253 30.26 -15.37 -6.36
CA GLU A 253 31.41 -16.17 -5.90
C GLU A 253 32.44 -16.44 -7.02
N LYS A 254 32.68 -15.41 -7.85
CA LYS A 254 33.58 -15.45 -9.02
C LYS A 254 33.17 -16.42 -10.13
N LEU A 255 31.92 -16.88 -10.14
CA LEU A 255 31.39 -17.80 -11.16
C LEU A 255 30.91 -17.06 -12.42
N GLY A 256 31.19 -17.63 -13.58
CA GLY A 256 30.64 -17.20 -14.87
C GLY A 256 31.07 -15.80 -15.32
N LEU A 257 30.26 -15.17 -16.16
CA LEU A 257 30.55 -13.86 -16.76
C LEU A 257 30.57 -12.74 -15.71
N ILE A 258 29.65 -12.77 -14.76
CA ILE A 258 29.56 -11.75 -13.70
C ILE A 258 30.74 -11.91 -12.75
N GLY A 259 31.06 -13.14 -12.35
CA GLY A 259 32.20 -13.45 -11.48
C GLY A 259 33.56 -13.05 -12.08
N ASN A 260 33.67 -13.07 -13.39
CA ASN A 260 34.85 -12.60 -14.14
C ASN A 260 34.81 -11.10 -14.48
N GLU A 261 33.92 -10.32 -13.87
CA GLU A 261 33.73 -8.89 -14.09
C GLU A 261 33.46 -8.51 -15.55
N LYS A 262 32.84 -9.40 -16.34
CA LYS A 262 32.48 -9.18 -17.75
C LYS A 262 31.04 -8.72 -17.94
N ALA A 263 30.20 -8.78 -16.92
CA ALA A 263 28.80 -8.36 -16.95
C ALA A 263 28.32 -7.89 -15.57
N ILE A 264 27.24 -7.11 -15.56
CA ILE A 264 26.45 -6.79 -14.38
C ILE A 264 25.00 -7.16 -14.72
N ALA A 265 24.30 -7.78 -13.76
CA ALA A 265 22.89 -8.09 -13.89
C ALA A 265 22.07 -7.42 -12.76
N CYS A 266 20.81 -7.25 -13.01
CA CYS A 266 19.84 -6.77 -12.02
C CYS A 266 18.58 -7.59 -12.10
N GLU A 267 18.08 -8.00 -10.95
CA GLU A 267 16.76 -8.58 -10.78
C GLU A 267 15.93 -7.69 -9.85
N THR A 268 14.68 -7.48 -10.20
CA THR A 268 13.79 -6.58 -9.46
C THR A 268 12.43 -7.21 -9.29
N ILE A 269 11.87 -7.12 -8.09
CA ILE A 269 10.47 -7.40 -7.80
C ILE A 269 9.81 -6.11 -7.37
N ILE A 270 8.63 -5.84 -7.91
CA ILE A 270 7.79 -4.70 -7.55
C ILE A 270 6.38 -5.15 -7.19
N SER A 271 5.78 -4.52 -6.21
CA SER A 271 4.35 -4.67 -5.95
C SER A 271 3.62 -3.37 -6.20
N LEU A 272 2.50 -3.47 -6.90
CA LEU A 272 1.61 -2.37 -7.24
C LEU A 272 0.24 -2.61 -6.62
N THR A 273 -0.41 -1.55 -6.16
CA THR A 273 -1.84 -1.56 -5.85
C THR A 273 -2.59 -0.77 -6.92
N GLN A 274 -3.71 -1.31 -7.40
CA GLN A 274 -4.64 -0.60 -8.29
C GLN A 274 -5.93 -0.31 -7.54
N TYR A 275 -6.38 0.94 -7.60
CA TYR A 275 -7.69 1.37 -7.12
C TYR A 275 -8.61 1.51 -8.34
N ASP A 276 -9.71 0.75 -8.32
CA ASP A 276 -10.75 0.80 -9.36
C ASP A 276 -11.58 2.09 -9.28
#